data_52e2b6e538abedb3785f231990538bb2
#
_entry.id   52e2b6e538abedb3785f231990538bb2
#
_cell.length_a   1.000
_cell.length_b   1.000
_cell.length_c   1.000
_cell.angle_alpha   90.00
_cell.angle_beta   90.00
_cell.angle_gamma   90.00
#
_symmetry.space_group_name_H-M   'P 1'
#
loop_
_entity.id
_entity.type
_entity.pdbx_description
1 polymer ?
#
loop_
_entity_poly.entity_id
_entity_poly.type
_entity_poly.pdbx_seq_one_letter_code
_entity_poly.pdbx_strand_id
1 'polypeptide(L)'
;MKRVLVLFVALSLVLVSLVGCNTQKGESNNIDPVTVKDSSGTEVTISKKPERIISLVPSSTEIVYALGLGEKIVGVTTYDDFPEEVKTKEKVGDLTVNTEKVVSLQPDLVLANSLNGEAVDSLRKLGMTVLVLNASTFNEVYTTIEMIGKATGTSKQSAELVATMKKDVEDVKKVVKGVPQEKKPKVWVEINDELFTTGKGTFMHDIIEMAGGINIAADLEGWKQLSEEQIIVRNPEVIFNTYSYMNPNAAKMIKERAKWQQLNAVKNGKVFDVDSSVISRPGPRITQGLKEVAKLLHPELFQ
;
A
#
# COMPACT_ATOMS: atom_id res chain seq x y z
N MET A 1 -23.89 16.67 -74.87
CA MET A 1 -22.69 15.92 -74.42
C MET A 1 -21.73 16.79 -73.52
N LYS A 2 -21.43 18.05 -73.87
CA LYS A 2 -20.51 18.90 -73.08
C LYS A 2 -20.99 19.25 -71.62
N ARG A 3 -22.31 19.36 -71.40
CA ARG A 3 -22.89 19.69 -70.08
C ARG A 3 -22.91 18.52 -69.11
N VAL A 4 -22.98 17.28 -69.61
CA VAL A 4 -22.92 16.06 -68.74
C VAL A 4 -21.52 15.74 -68.33
N LEU A 5 -20.50 16.06 -69.14
CA LEU A 5 -19.09 15.84 -68.82
C LEU A 5 -18.61 16.79 -67.70
N VAL A 6 -19.11 18.04 -67.62
CA VAL A 6 -18.79 19.00 -66.63
C VAL A 6 -19.40 18.62 -65.26
N LEU A 7 -20.57 17.99 -65.24
CA LEU A 7 -21.18 17.48 -63.99
C LEU A 7 -20.46 16.28 -63.40
N PHE A 8 -19.88 15.39 -64.24
CA PHE A 8 -19.08 14.25 -63.78
C PHE A 8 -17.70 14.68 -63.22
N VAL A 9 -17.08 15.70 -63.78
CA VAL A 9 -15.80 16.25 -63.28
C VAL A 9 -16.02 17.05 -62.00
N ALA A 10 -17.12 17.75 -61.83
CA ALA A 10 -17.45 18.46 -60.59
C ALA A 10 -17.80 17.48 -59.44
N LEU A 11 -18.46 16.34 -59.76
CA LEU A 11 -18.82 15.31 -58.76
C LEU A 11 -17.61 14.48 -58.32
N SER A 12 -16.61 14.28 -59.18
CA SER A 12 -15.35 13.59 -58.80
C SER A 12 -14.42 14.45 -57.96
N LEU A 13 -14.48 15.77 -58.06
CA LEU A 13 -13.70 16.69 -57.19
C LEU A 13 -14.26 16.85 -55.78
N VAL A 14 -15.56 16.61 -55.56
CA VAL A 14 -16.19 16.65 -54.23
C VAL A 14 -15.95 15.35 -53.45
N LEU A 15 -15.69 14.22 -54.10
CA LEU A 15 -15.40 12.94 -53.42
C LEU A 15 -13.96 12.80 -52.92
N VAL A 16 -13.02 13.64 -53.33
CA VAL A 16 -11.62 13.60 -52.87
C VAL A 16 -11.39 14.41 -51.58
N SER A 17 -12.34 15.27 -51.19
CA SER A 17 -12.22 16.10 -49.96
C SER A 17 -12.76 15.41 -48.68
N LEU A 18 -13.22 14.15 -48.75
CA LEU A 18 -13.71 13.39 -47.58
C LEU A 18 -12.75 12.32 -47.06
N VAL A 19 -11.55 12.22 -47.60
CA VAL A 19 -10.47 11.50 -46.94
C VAL A 19 -9.85 12.46 -45.92
N GLY A 20 -10.63 12.83 -44.92
CA GLY A 20 -10.15 13.46 -43.72
C GLY A 20 -9.18 12.46 -43.05
N CYS A 21 -7.92 12.83 -42.96
CA CYS A 21 -6.95 12.17 -42.14
C CYS A 21 -7.54 11.99 -40.72
N ASN A 22 -8.02 10.80 -40.44
CA ASN A 22 -8.20 10.34 -39.07
C ASN A 22 -6.79 10.13 -38.50
N THR A 23 -6.11 11.20 -38.22
CA THR A 23 -4.94 11.18 -37.32
C THR A 23 -5.50 10.68 -36.00
N GLN A 24 -5.46 9.36 -35.78
CA GLN A 24 -5.35 8.84 -34.42
C GLN A 24 -4.21 9.66 -33.79
N LYS A 25 -4.57 10.62 -32.96
CA LYS A 25 -3.63 11.16 -31.98
C LYS A 25 -3.21 9.96 -31.15
N GLY A 26 -2.10 9.33 -31.54
CA GLY A 26 -1.34 8.53 -30.62
C GLY A 26 -1.15 9.42 -29.41
N GLU A 27 -1.62 9.00 -28.25
CA GLU A 27 -1.34 9.70 -27.00
C GLU A 27 0.18 9.87 -26.96
N SER A 28 0.63 11.12 -27.08
CA SER A 28 2.04 11.45 -26.95
C SER A 28 2.45 11.06 -25.52
N ASN A 29 3.34 10.07 -25.39
CA ASN A 29 3.92 9.68 -24.11
C ASN A 29 4.82 10.78 -23.51
N ASN A 30 4.87 11.96 -24.16
CA ASN A 30 5.59 13.10 -23.68
C ASN A 30 4.74 13.84 -22.66
N ILE A 31 5.14 13.74 -21.40
CA ILE A 31 4.72 14.67 -20.33
C ILE A 31 5.81 15.72 -20.19
N ASP A 32 5.44 16.91 -19.74
CA ASP A 32 6.44 17.87 -19.25
C ASP A 32 7.28 17.17 -18.17
N PRO A 33 8.61 17.31 -18.17
CA PRO A 33 9.47 16.70 -17.17
C PRO A 33 8.98 17.03 -15.76
N VAL A 34 8.77 15.97 -14.96
CA VAL A 34 8.29 16.11 -13.58
C VAL A 34 9.44 15.82 -12.64
N THR A 35 9.79 16.76 -11.79
CA THR A 35 10.76 16.53 -10.71
C THR A 35 10.02 16.32 -9.40
N VAL A 36 10.38 15.26 -8.68
CA VAL A 36 9.89 14.94 -7.34
C VAL A 36 11.09 14.79 -6.40
N LYS A 37 10.97 15.30 -5.19
CA LYS A 37 11.94 15.05 -4.13
C LYS A 37 11.49 13.81 -3.39
N ASP A 38 12.28 12.77 -3.45
CA ASP A 38 11.95 11.48 -2.85
C ASP A 38 12.25 11.43 -1.33
N SER A 39 11.89 10.33 -0.67
CA SER A 39 12.08 10.17 0.77
C SER A 39 13.55 10.11 1.21
N SER A 40 14.50 9.90 0.27
CA SER A 40 15.93 10.03 0.54
C SER A 40 16.45 11.47 0.46
N GLY A 41 15.59 12.41 0.05
CA GLY A 41 15.93 13.80 -0.20
C GLY A 41 16.50 14.05 -1.61
N THR A 42 16.56 13.03 -2.46
CA THR A 42 17.06 13.12 -3.84
C THR A 42 15.98 13.71 -4.75
N GLU A 43 16.36 14.65 -5.60
CA GLU A 43 15.52 15.13 -6.70
C GLU A 43 15.59 14.15 -7.87
N VAL A 44 14.44 13.55 -8.20
CA VAL A 44 14.29 12.57 -9.28
C VAL A 44 13.45 13.19 -10.39
N THR A 45 14.02 13.29 -11.59
CA THR A 45 13.32 13.83 -12.76
C THR A 45 12.83 12.70 -13.64
N ILE A 46 11.54 12.69 -13.91
CA ILE A 46 10.84 11.76 -14.80
C ILE A 46 10.52 12.53 -16.08
N SER A 47 11.21 12.20 -17.18
CA SER A 47 11.13 12.94 -18.44
C SER A 47 10.02 12.44 -19.37
N LYS A 48 9.45 11.28 -19.10
CA LYS A 48 8.35 10.66 -19.88
C LYS A 48 7.48 9.83 -18.95
N LYS A 49 6.23 9.62 -19.34
CA LYS A 49 5.32 8.75 -18.61
C LYS A 49 5.90 7.32 -18.55
N PRO A 50 6.06 6.74 -17.35
CA PRO A 50 6.63 5.40 -17.22
C PRO A 50 5.73 4.34 -17.87
N GLU A 51 6.33 3.48 -18.68
CA GLU A 51 5.69 2.36 -19.35
C GLU A 51 6.15 1.00 -18.78
N ARG A 52 7.30 0.99 -18.09
CA ARG A 52 7.92 -0.20 -17.51
C ARG A 52 8.35 0.09 -16.08
N ILE A 53 7.53 -0.31 -15.13
CA ILE A 53 7.73 -0.04 -13.71
C ILE A 53 8.20 -1.31 -13.01
N ILE A 54 9.27 -1.22 -12.23
CA ILE A 54 9.63 -2.24 -11.24
C ILE A 54 9.32 -1.70 -9.85
N SER A 55 8.67 -2.52 -9.03
CA SER A 55 8.45 -2.22 -7.63
C SER A 55 9.25 -3.18 -6.74
N LEU A 56 10.08 -2.63 -5.88
CA LEU A 56 10.90 -3.36 -4.91
C LEU A 56 10.24 -3.42 -3.53
N VAL A 57 8.96 -2.97 -3.44
CA VAL A 57 8.22 -2.87 -2.17
C VAL A 57 6.75 -3.17 -2.40
N PRO A 58 6.15 -4.15 -1.69
CA PRO A 58 4.74 -4.51 -1.85
C PRO A 58 3.76 -3.35 -1.72
N SER A 59 4.01 -2.40 -0.82
CA SER A 59 3.14 -1.22 -0.67
C SER A 59 3.10 -0.34 -1.92
N SER A 60 4.24 -0.13 -2.57
CA SER A 60 4.33 0.65 -3.82
C SER A 60 3.66 -0.10 -4.98
N THR A 61 3.78 -1.42 -5.02
CA THR A 61 3.05 -2.27 -5.98
C THR A 61 1.55 -2.08 -5.85
N GLU A 62 1.00 -2.16 -4.64
CA GLU A 62 -0.41 -1.94 -4.37
C GLU A 62 -0.88 -0.54 -4.81
N ILE A 63 -0.05 0.50 -4.57
CA ILE A 63 -0.34 1.86 -5.02
C ILE A 63 -0.41 1.93 -6.55
N VAL A 64 0.57 1.36 -7.26
CA VAL A 64 0.60 1.37 -8.73
C VAL A 64 -0.64 0.66 -9.32
N TYR A 65 -1.04 -0.48 -8.74
CA TYR A 65 -2.27 -1.17 -9.14
C TYR A 65 -3.52 -0.32 -8.84
N ALA A 66 -3.59 0.30 -7.66
CA ALA A 66 -4.72 1.16 -7.29
C ALA A 66 -4.84 2.42 -8.19
N LEU A 67 -3.74 2.87 -8.77
CA LEU A 67 -3.72 3.96 -9.75
C LEU A 67 -4.04 3.50 -11.19
N GLY A 68 -4.37 2.21 -11.39
CA GLY A 68 -4.73 1.65 -12.70
C GLY A 68 -3.53 1.35 -13.61
N LEU A 69 -2.32 1.22 -13.05
CA LEU A 69 -1.08 1.02 -13.81
C LEU A 69 -0.49 -0.39 -13.65
N GLY A 70 -1.28 -1.36 -13.20
CA GLY A 70 -0.81 -2.73 -12.97
C GLY A 70 -0.16 -3.40 -14.19
N GLU A 71 -0.67 -3.09 -15.40
CA GLU A 71 -0.08 -3.59 -16.66
C GLU A 71 1.32 -3.02 -16.94
N LYS A 72 1.65 -1.86 -16.35
CA LYS A 72 2.99 -1.26 -16.49
C LYS A 72 4.02 -1.90 -15.57
N ILE A 73 3.60 -2.70 -14.58
CA ILE A 73 4.52 -3.43 -13.71
C ILE A 73 5.11 -4.60 -14.47
N VAL A 74 6.45 -4.57 -14.62
CA VAL A 74 7.24 -5.62 -15.29
C VAL A 74 8.05 -6.47 -14.32
N GLY A 75 8.17 -6.05 -13.05
CA GLY A 75 8.88 -6.81 -12.03
C GLY A 75 8.49 -6.38 -10.62
N VAL A 76 8.47 -7.34 -9.69
CA VAL A 76 8.11 -7.17 -8.28
C VAL A 76 8.97 -8.07 -7.41
N THR A 77 8.89 -7.92 -6.08
CA THR A 77 9.56 -8.84 -5.14
C THR A 77 8.79 -10.14 -4.93
N THR A 78 9.43 -11.12 -4.29
CA THR A 78 8.76 -12.37 -3.90
C THR A 78 7.73 -12.17 -2.79
N TYR A 79 7.77 -11.04 -2.08
CA TYR A 79 6.80 -10.67 -1.03
C TYR A 79 5.53 -10.00 -1.56
N ASP A 80 5.48 -9.70 -2.86
CA ASP A 80 4.31 -9.13 -3.49
C ASP A 80 3.24 -10.21 -3.68
N ASP A 81 2.10 -10.03 -3.01
CA ASP A 81 1.00 -10.99 -2.91
C ASP A 81 -0.36 -10.39 -3.30
N PHE A 82 -0.44 -9.08 -3.46
CA PHE A 82 -1.68 -8.38 -3.78
C PHE A 82 -1.46 -7.26 -4.83
N PRO A 83 -2.41 -7.10 -5.79
CA PRO A 83 -3.54 -8.00 -6.07
C PRO A 83 -3.10 -9.37 -6.66
N GLU A 84 -4.02 -10.29 -6.90
CA GLU A 84 -3.70 -11.66 -7.35
C GLU A 84 -2.85 -11.68 -8.63
N GLU A 85 -3.07 -10.73 -9.53
CA GLU A 85 -2.34 -10.57 -10.80
C GLU A 85 -0.83 -10.38 -10.61
N VAL A 86 -0.40 -9.90 -9.44
CA VAL A 86 1.02 -9.67 -9.14
C VAL A 86 1.83 -10.97 -9.13
N LYS A 87 1.18 -12.11 -8.89
CA LYS A 87 1.81 -13.43 -8.87
C LYS A 87 2.37 -13.84 -10.24
N THR A 88 1.83 -13.28 -11.31
CA THR A 88 2.27 -13.54 -12.70
C THR A 88 3.46 -12.67 -13.13
N LYS A 89 3.81 -11.64 -12.34
CA LYS A 89 4.90 -10.72 -12.67
C LYS A 89 6.26 -11.32 -12.36
N GLU A 90 7.28 -10.91 -13.12
CA GLU A 90 8.67 -11.33 -12.90
C GLU A 90 9.14 -11.01 -11.48
N LYS A 91 9.85 -11.94 -10.85
CA LYS A 91 10.40 -11.75 -9.50
C LYS A 91 11.84 -11.25 -9.61
N VAL A 92 12.11 -10.11 -8.96
CA VAL A 92 13.43 -9.44 -8.99
C VAL A 92 14.20 -9.57 -7.68
N GLY A 93 13.81 -10.50 -6.84
CA GLY A 93 14.43 -10.77 -5.55
C GLY A 93 13.42 -10.67 -4.39
N ASP A 94 13.97 -10.66 -3.20
CA ASP A 94 13.26 -10.48 -1.93
C ASP A 94 13.78 -9.22 -1.20
N LEU A 95 14.24 -9.34 0.04
CA LEU A 95 15.01 -8.28 0.72
C LEU A 95 16.34 -8.01 0.00
N THR A 96 16.89 -9.02 -0.66
CA THR A 96 18.07 -8.90 -1.52
C THR A 96 17.61 -8.77 -2.97
N VAL A 97 17.79 -7.58 -3.53
CA VAL A 97 17.38 -7.27 -4.91
C VAL A 97 18.38 -7.83 -5.90
N ASN A 98 17.90 -8.56 -6.89
CA ASN A 98 18.72 -8.99 -8.04
C ASN A 98 18.82 -7.84 -9.06
N THR A 99 19.85 -7.00 -8.92
CA THR A 99 20.07 -5.82 -9.77
C THR A 99 20.26 -6.18 -11.24
N GLU A 100 20.88 -7.31 -11.57
CA GLU A 100 21.05 -7.78 -12.95
C GLU A 100 19.68 -8.10 -13.58
N LYS A 101 18.80 -8.76 -12.82
CA LYS A 101 17.43 -9.03 -13.28
C LYS A 101 16.64 -7.74 -13.46
N VAL A 102 16.77 -6.77 -12.55
CA VAL A 102 16.16 -5.44 -12.70
C VAL A 102 16.60 -4.78 -13.99
N VAL A 103 17.93 -4.73 -14.26
CA VAL A 103 18.49 -4.15 -15.50
C VAL A 103 17.97 -4.87 -16.74
N SER A 104 17.92 -6.21 -16.72
CA SER A 104 17.48 -7.01 -17.87
C SER A 104 16.02 -6.75 -18.27
N LEU A 105 15.19 -6.33 -17.33
CA LEU A 105 13.78 -5.97 -17.56
C LEU A 105 13.61 -4.55 -18.15
N GLN A 106 14.68 -3.77 -18.28
CA GLN A 106 14.69 -2.44 -18.87
C GLN A 106 13.59 -1.51 -18.33
N PRO A 107 13.50 -1.30 -17.00
CA PRO A 107 12.52 -0.39 -16.44
C PRO A 107 12.84 1.06 -16.77
N ASP A 108 11.81 1.89 -16.90
CA ASP A 108 11.98 3.35 -16.96
C ASP A 108 11.65 4.04 -15.63
N LEU A 109 11.11 3.29 -14.66
CA LEU A 109 10.97 3.72 -13.27
C LEU A 109 11.12 2.53 -12.31
N VAL A 110 11.91 2.70 -11.27
CA VAL A 110 12.03 1.74 -10.16
C VAL A 110 11.51 2.40 -8.88
N LEU A 111 10.58 1.75 -8.21
CA LEU A 111 10.05 2.16 -6.90
C LEU A 111 10.74 1.34 -5.82
N ALA A 112 11.35 2.00 -4.85
CA ALA A 112 12.13 1.38 -3.78
C ALA A 112 11.80 2.02 -2.43
N ASN A 113 12.35 1.49 -1.34
CA ASN A 113 12.36 2.14 -0.03
C ASN A 113 13.79 2.17 0.55
N SER A 114 13.94 2.71 1.76
CA SER A 114 15.24 2.82 2.43
C SER A 114 15.88 1.47 2.74
N LEU A 115 15.12 0.39 2.86
CA LEU A 115 15.65 -0.96 3.10
C LEU A 115 16.38 -1.52 1.85
N ASN A 116 16.10 -0.96 0.66
CA ASN A 116 16.75 -1.34 -0.58
C ASN A 116 18.04 -0.53 -0.86
N GLY A 117 18.63 0.15 0.13
CA GLY A 117 19.68 1.16 -0.04
C GLY A 117 20.82 0.77 -0.97
N GLU A 118 21.44 -0.41 -0.80
CA GLU A 118 22.53 -0.89 -1.67
C GLU A 118 22.07 -1.08 -3.13
N ALA A 119 20.87 -1.61 -3.33
CA ALA A 119 20.30 -1.78 -4.65
C ALA A 119 19.96 -0.43 -5.29
N VAL A 120 19.41 0.52 -4.50
CA VAL A 120 19.13 1.89 -4.95
C VAL A 120 20.38 2.56 -5.48
N ASP A 121 21.48 2.52 -4.70
CA ASP A 121 22.75 3.13 -5.09
C ASP A 121 23.34 2.49 -6.36
N SER A 122 23.26 1.17 -6.46
CA SER A 122 23.74 0.41 -7.62
C SER A 122 22.94 0.75 -8.88
N LEU A 123 21.62 0.76 -8.79
CA LEU A 123 20.73 1.06 -9.92
C LEU A 123 20.86 2.53 -10.37
N ARG A 124 21.02 3.48 -9.45
CA ARG A 124 21.27 4.89 -9.78
C ARG A 124 22.62 5.09 -10.48
N LYS A 125 23.67 4.38 -10.05
CA LYS A 125 24.99 4.39 -10.74
C LYS A 125 24.91 3.85 -12.16
N LEU A 126 23.98 2.93 -12.43
CA LEU A 126 23.69 2.41 -13.78
C LEU A 126 22.76 3.33 -14.60
N GLY A 127 22.45 4.53 -14.09
CA GLY A 127 21.63 5.53 -14.78
C GLY A 127 20.13 5.28 -14.73
N MET A 128 19.66 4.39 -13.86
CA MET A 128 18.23 4.12 -13.73
C MET A 128 17.51 5.19 -12.90
N THR A 129 16.28 5.50 -13.28
CA THR A 129 15.38 6.37 -12.50
C THR A 129 14.82 5.59 -11.32
N VAL A 130 15.31 5.88 -10.11
CA VAL A 130 14.89 5.21 -8.87
C VAL A 130 14.27 6.21 -7.92
N LEU A 131 13.02 5.97 -7.53
CA LEU A 131 12.24 6.77 -6.58
C LEU A 131 12.16 6.04 -5.24
N VAL A 132 12.75 6.61 -4.19
CA VAL A 132 12.74 6.07 -2.84
C VAL A 132 11.53 6.60 -2.08
N LEU A 133 10.72 5.69 -1.55
CA LEU A 133 9.42 5.96 -0.95
C LEU A 133 9.36 5.34 0.45
N ASN A 134 9.22 6.16 1.48
CA ASN A 134 9.02 5.71 2.85
C ASN A 134 7.74 6.33 3.41
N ALA A 135 7.04 5.56 4.22
CA ALA A 135 5.92 6.07 4.98
C ALA A 135 5.84 5.33 6.32
N SER A 136 5.71 6.09 7.41
CA SER A 136 5.58 5.62 8.78
C SER A 136 4.28 6.09 9.43
N THR A 137 3.56 7.01 8.77
CA THR A 137 2.29 7.57 9.21
C THR A 137 1.27 7.57 8.07
N PHE A 138 -0.02 7.66 8.39
CA PHE A 138 -1.09 7.78 7.39
C PHE A 138 -0.87 8.97 6.45
N ASN A 139 -0.41 10.12 6.96
CA ASN A 139 -0.14 11.30 6.13
C ASN A 139 1.00 11.05 5.15
N GLU A 140 2.03 10.31 5.55
CA GLU A 140 3.13 9.94 4.66
C GLU A 140 2.69 8.92 3.60
N VAL A 141 1.74 8.01 3.92
CA VAL A 141 1.12 7.15 2.91
C VAL A 141 0.41 7.98 1.86
N TYR A 142 -0.38 9.00 2.26
CA TYR A 142 -1.04 9.90 1.32
C TYR A 142 -0.03 10.63 0.43
N THR A 143 1.03 11.17 1.02
CA THR A 143 2.11 11.84 0.28
C THR A 143 2.81 10.87 -0.70
N THR A 144 3.04 9.62 -0.30
CA THR A 144 3.64 8.59 -1.16
C THR A 144 2.75 8.26 -2.36
N ILE A 145 1.44 8.14 -2.14
CA ILE A 145 0.45 7.91 -3.22
C ILE A 145 0.45 9.09 -4.20
N GLU A 146 0.44 10.32 -3.69
CA GLU A 146 0.48 11.55 -4.52
C GLU A 146 1.80 11.66 -5.29
N MET A 147 2.93 11.28 -4.68
CA MET A 147 4.25 11.26 -5.30
C MET A 147 4.31 10.26 -6.46
N ILE A 148 3.82 9.02 -6.27
CA ILE A 148 3.71 8.02 -7.34
C ILE A 148 2.76 8.54 -8.42
N GLY A 149 1.62 9.11 -8.06
CA GLY A 149 0.67 9.69 -9.01
C GLY A 149 1.30 10.78 -9.87
N LYS A 150 2.10 11.66 -9.27
CA LYS A 150 2.86 12.70 -9.98
C LYS A 150 3.92 12.10 -10.91
N ALA A 151 4.68 11.12 -10.42
CA ALA A 151 5.74 10.45 -11.16
C ALA A 151 5.22 9.64 -12.36
N THR A 152 3.99 9.14 -12.30
CA THR A 152 3.39 8.27 -13.32
C THR A 152 2.35 9.00 -14.21
N GLY A 153 2.12 10.30 -13.98
CA GLY A 153 1.11 11.06 -14.71
C GLY A 153 -0.34 10.68 -14.36
N THR A 154 -0.57 10.17 -13.14
CA THR A 154 -1.88 9.76 -12.61
C THR A 154 -2.31 10.61 -11.40
N SER A 155 -1.96 11.90 -11.40
CA SER A 155 -2.21 12.81 -10.28
C SER A 155 -3.69 12.92 -9.90
N LYS A 156 -4.60 12.83 -10.87
CA LYS A 156 -6.05 12.85 -10.59
C LYS A 156 -6.47 11.59 -9.83
N GLN A 157 -6.07 10.43 -10.29
CA GLN A 157 -6.39 9.14 -9.66
C GLN A 157 -5.79 9.06 -8.24
N SER A 158 -4.56 9.53 -8.06
CA SER A 158 -3.94 9.56 -6.72
C SER A 158 -4.67 10.49 -5.76
N ALA A 159 -5.13 11.66 -6.21
CA ALA A 159 -5.92 12.58 -5.38
C ALA A 159 -7.28 11.97 -4.99
N GLU A 160 -7.96 11.29 -5.92
CA GLU A 160 -9.22 10.60 -5.66
C GLU A 160 -9.04 9.43 -4.66
N LEU A 161 -7.96 8.65 -4.82
CA LEU A 161 -7.61 7.57 -3.90
C LEU A 161 -7.35 8.11 -2.48
N VAL A 162 -6.53 9.16 -2.36
CA VAL A 162 -6.21 9.80 -1.07
C VAL A 162 -7.46 10.38 -0.43
N ALA A 163 -8.35 11.02 -1.20
CA ALA A 163 -9.61 11.54 -0.69
C ALA A 163 -10.51 10.42 -0.11
N THR A 164 -10.57 9.29 -0.81
CA THR A 164 -11.31 8.10 -0.35
C THR A 164 -10.72 7.56 0.94
N MET A 165 -9.39 7.40 1.02
CA MET A 165 -8.71 6.91 2.21
C MET A 165 -8.92 7.84 3.42
N LYS A 166 -8.81 9.16 3.22
CA LYS A 166 -9.09 10.16 4.28
C LYS A 166 -10.52 10.07 4.78
N LYS A 167 -11.49 9.91 3.86
CA LYS A 167 -12.88 9.72 4.21
C LYS A 167 -13.08 8.46 5.05
N ASP A 168 -12.47 7.35 4.66
CA ASP A 168 -12.52 6.08 5.39
C ASP A 168 -12.04 6.22 6.84
N VAL A 169 -10.91 6.92 7.04
CA VAL A 169 -10.38 7.21 8.38
C VAL A 169 -11.35 8.04 9.20
N GLU A 170 -11.90 9.11 8.62
CA GLU A 170 -12.84 10.00 9.30
C GLU A 170 -14.18 9.29 9.62
N ASP A 171 -14.64 8.41 8.74
CA ASP A 171 -15.87 7.63 8.99
C ASP A 171 -15.68 6.69 10.20
N VAL A 172 -14.54 5.99 10.31
CA VAL A 172 -14.23 5.17 11.50
C VAL A 172 -14.14 6.03 12.74
N LYS A 173 -13.38 7.14 12.71
CA LYS A 173 -13.26 8.04 13.87
C LYS A 173 -14.60 8.58 14.35
N LYS A 174 -15.52 8.90 13.43
CA LYS A 174 -16.89 9.35 13.80
C LYS A 174 -17.66 8.28 14.55
N VAL A 175 -17.59 7.02 14.10
CA VAL A 175 -18.29 5.90 14.73
C VAL A 175 -17.78 5.68 16.15
N VAL A 176 -16.44 5.67 16.34
CA VAL A 176 -15.85 5.35 17.65
C VAL A 176 -15.73 6.56 18.59
N LYS A 177 -16.01 7.79 18.11
CA LYS A 177 -15.87 9.03 18.89
C LYS A 177 -16.65 9.03 20.20
N GLY A 178 -17.79 8.32 20.24
CA GLY A 178 -18.65 8.23 21.43
C GLY A 178 -18.22 7.20 22.46
N VAL A 179 -17.18 6.42 22.20
CA VAL A 179 -16.68 5.38 23.12
C VAL A 179 -15.96 6.05 24.29
N PRO A 180 -16.48 5.95 25.54
CA PRO A 180 -15.81 6.48 26.72
C PRO A 180 -14.45 5.81 26.93
N GLN A 181 -13.48 6.53 27.49
CA GLN A 181 -12.11 6.03 27.68
C GLN A 181 -12.06 4.71 28.47
N GLU A 182 -12.91 4.56 29.49
CA GLU A 182 -13.01 3.37 30.33
C GLU A 182 -13.64 2.16 29.63
N LYS A 183 -14.26 2.36 28.45
CA LYS A 183 -14.85 1.31 27.61
C LYS A 183 -14.00 0.94 26.41
N LYS A 184 -12.89 1.64 26.20
CA LYS A 184 -11.95 1.30 25.13
C LYS A 184 -11.24 -0.01 25.42
N PRO A 185 -11.33 -1.05 24.56
CA PRO A 185 -10.68 -2.32 24.81
C PRO A 185 -9.15 -2.20 24.85
N LYS A 186 -8.53 -2.88 25.81
CA LYS A 186 -7.08 -3.06 25.87
C LYS A 186 -6.63 -4.12 24.87
N VAL A 187 -5.74 -3.77 23.97
CA VAL A 187 -5.32 -4.61 22.83
C VAL A 187 -3.87 -5.04 22.98
N TRP A 188 -3.62 -6.33 22.83
CA TRP A 188 -2.32 -6.92 22.56
C TRP A 188 -2.22 -7.29 21.08
N VAL A 189 -1.16 -6.87 20.41
CA VAL A 189 -0.81 -7.35 19.07
C VAL A 189 0.35 -8.32 19.19
N GLU A 190 0.15 -9.54 18.75
CA GLU A 190 1.18 -10.57 18.71
C GLU A 190 1.68 -10.73 17.28
N ILE A 191 2.97 -10.42 17.06
CA ILE A 191 3.60 -10.40 15.75
C ILE A 191 4.25 -11.74 15.42
N ASN A 192 4.71 -12.43 16.45
CA ASN A 192 5.27 -13.78 16.37
C ASN A 192 5.14 -14.46 17.73
N ASP A 193 5.50 -15.74 17.78
CA ASP A 193 5.45 -16.59 18.99
C ASP A 193 6.52 -16.22 20.03
N GLU A 194 7.49 -15.37 19.69
CA GLU A 194 8.48 -14.81 20.62
C GLU A 194 7.96 -13.59 21.39
N LEU A 195 6.65 -13.27 21.29
CA LEU A 195 5.98 -12.16 21.98
C LEU A 195 6.47 -10.77 21.54
N PHE A 196 6.88 -10.62 20.27
CA PHE A 196 7.08 -9.30 19.70
C PHE A 196 5.73 -8.60 19.50
N THR A 197 5.74 -7.30 19.73
CA THR A 197 4.59 -6.43 19.63
C THR A 197 4.97 -5.06 19.06
N THR A 198 4.01 -4.18 19.00
CA THR A 198 4.07 -2.87 18.37
C THR A 198 3.74 -1.76 19.37
N GLY A 199 4.60 -0.75 19.47
CA GLY A 199 4.42 0.45 20.28
C GLY A 199 4.19 1.69 19.41
N LYS A 200 4.37 2.87 20.00
CA LYS A 200 4.26 4.17 19.30
C LYS A 200 5.17 4.22 18.08
N GLY A 201 4.79 5.02 17.09
CA GLY A 201 5.53 5.16 15.84
C GLY A 201 5.36 3.99 14.86
N THR A 202 4.32 3.17 15.04
CA THR A 202 3.98 2.08 14.13
C THR A 202 2.52 2.20 13.66
N PHE A 203 2.23 1.74 12.43
CA PHE A 203 0.87 1.75 11.91
C PHE A 203 -0.12 0.96 12.77
N MET A 204 0.29 -0.19 13.30
CA MET A 204 -0.58 -1.01 14.13
C MET A 204 -0.99 -0.28 15.41
N HIS A 205 -0.07 0.48 16.03
CA HIS A 205 -0.41 1.32 17.17
C HIS A 205 -1.44 2.39 16.78
N ASP A 206 -1.18 3.13 15.71
CA ASP A 206 -2.06 4.19 15.25
C ASP A 206 -3.46 3.66 14.87
N ILE A 207 -3.52 2.49 14.22
CA ILE A 207 -4.77 1.81 13.86
C ILE A 207 -5.58 1.47 15.11
N ILE A 208 -4.95 0.89 16.15
CA ILE A 208 -5.63 0.55 17.41
C ILE A 208 -6.25 1.80 18.05
N GLU A 209 -5.46 2.88 18.16
CA GLU A 209 -5.93 4.13 18.77
C GLU A 209 -7.05 4.78 17.94
N MET A 210 -6.90 4.84 16.62
CA MET A 210 -7.92 5.38 15.73
C MET A 210 -9.18 4.53 15.68
N ALA A 211 -9.06 3.22 15.91
CA ALA A 211 -10.17 2.28 16.00
C ALA A 211 -10.88 2.32 17.38
N GLY A 212 -10.44 3.19 18.30
CA GLY A 212 -11.02 3.34 19.63
C GLY A 212 -10.60 2.28 20.64
N GLY A 213 -9.45 1.61 20.42
CA GLY A 213 -8.80 0.72 21.36
C GLY A 213 -7.71 1.41 22.19
N ILE A 214 -7.06 0.67 23.05
CA ILE A 214 -5.87 1.07 23.84
C ILE A 214 -4.80 0.02 23.59
N ASN A 215 -3.71 0.40 22.91
CA ASN A 215 -2.58 -0.50 22.77
C ASN A 215 -1.87 -0.68 24.11
N ILE A 216 -1.82 -1.92 24.64
CA ILE A 216 -1.16 -2.16 25.92
C ILE A 216 0.35 -1.95 25.92
N ALA A 217 0.95 -1.80 24.74
CA ALA A 217 2.36 -1.47 24.54
C ALA A 217 2.58 0.01 24.16
N ALA A 218 1.61 0.90 24.40
CA ALA A 218 1.68 2.33 24.05
C ALA A 218 2.75 3.12 24.82
N ASP A 219 3.32 2.57 25.87
CA ASP A 219 4.46 3.11 26.61
C ASP A 219 5.83 2.81 25.97
N LEU A 220 5.85 2.01 24.90
CA LEU A 220 7.03 1.59 24.16
C LEU A 220 7.11 2.28 22.79
N GLU A 221 8.32 2.37 22.22
CA GLU A 221 8.57 2.93 20.90
C GLU A 221 8.94 1.82 19.90
N GLY A 222 8.32 1.82 18.73
CA GLY A 222 8.61 0.87 17.65
C GLY A 222 8.25 -0.57 18.01
N TRP A 223 9.01 -1.50 17.47
CA TRP A 223 8.82 -2.95 17.66
C TRP A 223 9.56 -3.41 18.91
N LYS A 224 8.88 -4.10 19.82
CA LYS A 224 9.45 -4.56 21.09
C LYS A 224 8.99 -5.96 21.42
N GLN A 225 9.82 -6.68 22.16
CA GLN A 225 9.47 -7.94 22.78
C GLN A 225 9.08 -7.68 24.24
N LEU A 226 7.98 -8.26 24.69
CA LEU A 226 7.56 -8.24 26.09
C LEU A 226 7.67 -9.64 26.70
N SER A 227 7.90 -9.71 28.01
CA SER A 227 7.78 -10.99 28.71
C SER A 227 6.31 -11.39 28.90
N GLU A 228 6.07 -12.67 29.05
CA GLU A 228 4.75 -13.20 29.32
C GLU A 228 4.12 -12.57 30.58
N GLU A 229 4.92 -12.33 31.62
CA GLU A 229 4.50 -11.71 32.88
C GLU A 229 4.04 -10.26 32.66
N GLN A 230 4.76 -9.50 31.81
CA GLN A 230 4.38 -8.12 31.48
C GLN A 230 3.05 -8.07 30.77
N ILE A 231 2.77 -9.01 29.85
CA ILE A 231 1.49 -9.12 29.14
C ILE A 231 0.37 -9.48 30.13
N ILE A 232 0.62 -10.44 31.03
CA ILE A 232 -0.36 -10.86 32.04
C ILE A 232 -0.74 -9.70 32.96
N VAL A 233 0.23 -8.92 33.44
CA VAL A 233 -0.03 -7.73 34.31
C VAL A 233 -0.85 -6.69 33.56
N ARG A 234 -0.59 -6.45 32.27
CA ARG A 234 -1.34 -5.48 31.44
C ARG A 234 -2.74 -5.96 31.09
N ASN A 235 -2.99 -7.28 31.17
CA ASN A 235 -4.25 -7.98 30.99
C ASN A 235 -5.10 -7.48 29.79
N PRO A 236 -4.70 -7.78 28.56
CA PRO A 236 -5.45 -7.38 27.36
C PRO A 236 -6.86 -7.98 27.34
N GLU A 237 -7.81 -7.22 26.76
CA GLU A 237 -9.19 -7.62 26.54
C GLU A 237 -9.43 -8.15 25.13
N VAL A 238 -8.50 -7.83 24.21
CA VAL A 238 -8.46 -8.32 22.82
C VAL A 238 -7.02 -8.67 22.47
N ILE A 239 -6.84 -9.76 21.73
CA ILE A 239 -5.55 -10.16 21.16
C ILE A 239 -5.70 -10.24 19.64
N PHE A 240 -4.85 -9.51 18.92
CA PHE A 240 -4.68 -9.65 17.48
C PHE A 240 -3.44 -10.48 17.18
N ASN A 241 -3.65 -11.64 16.56
CA ASN A 241 -2.60 -12.46 15.97
C ASN A 241 -2.35 -12.00 14.53
N THR A 242 -1.11 -11.66 14.19
CA THR A 242 -0.77 -11.13 12.86
C THR A 242 0.14 -12.06 12.06
N TYR A 243 0.41 -13.26 12.54
CA TYR A 243 1.30 -14.24 11.88
C TYR A 243 0.61 -15.56 11.51
N SER A 244 -0.72 -15.55 11.38
CA SER A 244 -1.49 -16.72 10.90
C SER A 244 -1.08 -17.18 9.50
N TYR A 245 -0.53 -16.28 8.67
CA TYR A 245 0.03 -16.62 7.36
C TYR A 245 1.28 -17.53 7.45
N MET A 246 2.04 -17.48 8.55
CA MET A 246 3.17 -18.37 8.84
C MET A 246 2.73 -19.61 9.62
N ASN A 247 1.78 -19.44 10.54
CA ASN A 247 1.26 -20.49 11.40
C ASN A 247 -0.27 -20.44 11.50
N PRO A 248 -1.00 -21.21 10.68
CA PRO A 248 -2.47 -21.22 10.69
C PRO A 248 -3.09 -21.63 12.04
N ASN A 249 -2.32 -22.21 12.96
CA ASN A 249 -2.77 -22.60 14.29
C ASN A 249 -2.44 -21.56 15.37
N ALA A 250 -1.86 -20.40 15.01
CA ALA A 250 -1.36 -19.42 15.98
C ALA A 250 -2.44 -18.96 16.96
N ALA A 251 -3.62 -18.56 16.48
CA ALA A 251 -4.72 -18.15 17.38
C ALA A 251 -5.16 -19.27 18.34
N LYS A 252 -5.15 -20.52 17.90
CA LYS A 252 -5.42 -21.68 18.79
C LYS A 252 -4.33 -21.81 19.84
N MET A 253 -3.06 -21.76 19.44
CA MET A 253 -1.91 -21.87 20.35
C MET A 253 -1.93 -20.75 21.39
N ILE A 254 -2.26 -19.51 21.01
CA ILE A 254 -2.43 -18.38 21.92
C ILE A 254 -3.51 -18.67 22.96
N LYS A 255 -4.69 -19.18 22.53
CA LYS A 255 -5.79 -19.53 23.42
C LYS A 255 -5.45 -20.69 24.38
N GLU A 256 -4.56 -21.60 24.00
CA GLU A 256 -4.18 -22.78 24.78
C GLU A 256 -2.97 -22.54 25.70
N ARG A 257 -2.30 -21.37 25.68
CA ARG A 257 -1.19 -21.06 26.59
C ARG A 257 -1.68 -21.11 28.04
N ALA A 258 -1.07 -21.96 28.86
CA ALA A 258 -1.52 -22.25 30.21
C ALA A 258 -1.66 -20.99 31.10
N LYS A 259 -0.64 -20.12 31.10
CA LYS A 259 -0.65 -18.89 31.89
C LYS A 259 -1.61 -17.82 31.37
N TRP A 260 -2.04 -17.93 30.09
CA TRP A 260 -2.94 -16.96 29.46
C TRP A 260 -4.42 -17.24 29.69
N GLN A 261 -4.76 -18.38 30.29
CA GLN A 261 -6.14 -18.72 30.67
C GLN A 261 -6.78 -17.68 31.60
N GLN A 262 -5.97 -16.89 32.31
CA GLN A 262 -6.41 -15.82 33.17
C GLN A 262 -6.67 -14.50 32.45
N LEU A 263 -6.16 -14.29 31.21
CA LEU A 263 -6.35 -13.06 30.43
C LEU A 263 -7.81 -12.86 30.03
N ASN A 264 -8.28 -11.63 30.12
CA ASN A 264 -9.65 -11.27 29.73
C ASN A 264 -9.93 -11.61 28.26
N ALA A 265 -8.96 -11.39 27.37
CA ALA A 265 -9.08 -11.74 25.95
C ALA A 265 -9.36 -13.23 25.74
N VAL A 266 -8.62 -14.11 26.43
CA VAL A 266 -8.77 -15.57 26.30
C VAL A 266 -10.08 -16.04 26.91
N LYS A 267 -10.42 -15.60 28.13
CA LYS A 267 -11.69 -15.92 28.80
C LYS A 267 -12.92 -15.56 27.98
N ASN A 268 -12.85 -14.43 27.26
CA ASN A 268 -13.97 -13.90 26.47
C ASN A 268 -13.91 -14.36 24.98
N GLY A 269 -12.95 -15.21 24.61
CA GLY A 269 -12.79 -15.69 23.23
C GLY A 269 -12.36 -14.62 22.22
N LYS A 270 -11.84 -13.47 22.69
CA LYS A 270 -11.46 -12.31 21.86
C LYS A 270 -9.99 -12.41 21.40
N VAL A 271 -9.65 -13.50 20.73
CA VAL A 271 -8.37 -13.71 20.06
C VAL A 271 -8.67 -13.87 18.58
N PHE A 272 -8.22 -12.92 17.77
CA PHE A 272 -8.56 -12.81 16.36
C PHE A 272 -7.30 -12.88 15.50
N ASP A 273 -7.39 -13.56 14.37
CA ASP A 273 -6.42 -13.45 13.29
C ASP A 273 -6.69 -12.17 12.50
N VAL A 274 -5.66 -11.35 12.30
CA VAL A 274 -5.73 -10.11 11.51
C VAL A 274 -4.62 -10.16 10.46
N ASP A 275 -4.97 -9.87 9.22
CA ASP A 275 -3.99 -9.82 8.13
C ASP A 275 -2.97 -8.69 8.39
N SER A 276 -1.71 -9.08 8.63
CA SER A 276 -0.63 -8.14 8.88
C SER A 276 -0.44 -7.16 7.71
N SER A 277 -0.72 -7.58 6.47
CA SER A 277 -0.52 -6.74 5.29
C SER A 277 -1.46 -5.54 5.24
N VAL A 278 -2.67 -5.63 5.83
CA VAL A 278 -3.63 -4.51 5.86
C VAL A 278 -3.48 -3.59 7.07
N ILE A 279 -2.72 -4.00 8.10
CA ILE A 279 -2.52 -3.17 9.31
C ILE A 279 -1.07 -2.69 9.51
N SER A 280 -0.12 -3.14 8.67
CA SER A 280 1.29 -2.73 8.76
C SER A 280 1.88 -2.20 7.46
N ARG A 281 1.34 -2.62 6.31
CA ARG A 281 1.86 -2.23 5.01
C ARG A 281 1.41 -0.81 4.66
N PRO A 282 2.33 0.14 4.37
CA PRO A 282 2.00 1.54 4.10
C PRO A 282 1.43 1.73 2.67
N GLY A 283 0.28 1.16 2.41
CA GLY A 283 -0.40 1.14 1.12
C GLY A 283 -1.90 1.50 1.21
N PRO A 284 -2.63 1.43 0.09
CA PRO A 284 -4.04 1.83 0.05
C PRO A 284 -4.95 1.01 0.97
N ARG A 285 -4.60 -0.25 1.22
CA ARG A 285 -5.42 -1.17 2.04
C ARG A 285 -5.34 -0.89 3.55
N ILE A 286 -4.44 0.01 4.00
CA ILE A 286 -4.30 0.30 5.44
C ILE A 286 -5.59 0.86 6.06
N THR A 287 -6.43 1.56 5.28
CA THR A 287 -7.75 2.01 5.76
C THR A 287 -8.76 0.88 5.88
N GLN A 288 -8.61 -0.19 5.09
CA GLN A 288 -9.41 -1.42 5.25
C GLN A 288 -9.04 -2.11 6.56
N GLY A 289 -7.75 -2.22 6.87
CA GLY A 289 -7.27 -2.72 8.16
C GLY A 289 -7.81 -1.92 9.34
N LEU A 290 -7.83 -0.59 9.25
CA LEU A 290 -8.45 0.28 10.27
C LEU A 290 -9.95 -0.05 10.48
N LYS A 291 -10.71 -0.22 9.40
CA LYS A 291 -12.14 -0.58 9.47
C LYS A 291 -12.34 -1.96 10.08
N GLU A 292 -11.50 -2.92 9.72
CA GLU A 292 -11.55 -4.28 10.26
C GLU A 292 -11.27 -4.28 11.77
N VAL A 293 -10.18 -3.65 12.20
CA VAL A 293 -9.84 -3.53 13.62
C VAL A 293 -10.95 -2.84 14.40
N ALA A 294 -11.53 -1.74 13.87
CA ALA A 294 -12.63 -1.04 14.54
C ALA A 294 -13.87 -1.93 14.72
N LYS A 295 -14.22 -2.74 13.70
CA LYS A 295 -15.31 -3.72 13.80
C LYS A 295 -15.06 -4.83 14.83
N LEU A 296 -13.80 -5.29 14.93
CA LEU A 296 -13.43 -6.31 15.91
C LEU A 296 -13.45 -5.76 17.35
N LEU A 297 -13.09 -4.49 17.53
CA LEU A 297 -13.09 -3.84 18.84
C LEU A 297 -14.51 -3.44 19.29
N HIS A 298 -15.35 -3.00 18.37
CA HIS A 298 -16.66 -2.41 18.63
C HIS A 298 -17.76 -2.97 17.70
N PRO A 299 -17.98 -4.29 17.67
CA PRO A 299 -18.94 -4.91 16.74
C PRO A 299 -20.36 -4.33 16.84
N GLU A 300 -20.74 -3.82 18.01
CA GLU A 300 -22.03 -3.19 18.25
C GLU A 300 -22.21 -1.85 17.52
N LEU A 301 -21.13 -1.18 17.13
CA LEU A 301 -21.16 0.12 16.43
C LEU A 301 -21.16 -0.01 14.90
N PHE A 302 -20.94 -1.22 14.38
CA PHE A 302 -20.78 -1.49 12.94
C PHE A 302 -21.82 -2.49 12.41
N GLN A 303 -23.01 -2.48 12.99
CA GLN A 303 -24.15 -3.33 12.56
C GLN A 303 -24.83 -2.80 11.31
#